data_7a8ade1d0614f8c80270a23f629e4905
#
_entry.id   7a8ade1d0614f8c80270a23f629e4905
#
_cell.length_a   1.000
_cell.length_b   1.000
_cell.length_c   1.000
_cell.angle_alpha   90.00
_cell.angle_beta   90.00
_cell.angle_gamma   90.00
#
_symmetry.space_group_name_H-M   'P 1'
#
loop_
_entity.id
_entity.type
_entity.pdbx_description
1 polymer ?
#
loop_
_entity_poly.entity_id
_entity_poly.type
_entity_poly.pdbx_seq_one_letter_code
_entity_poly.pdbx_strand_id
1 'polypeptide(L)'
;MQDLTDGLARFQRDVFPAKKELFAHLATHHTPGTLFIGCSDARVVPELITGTEPGDLFVVRTAGNLVPAHTPEADGVSASIEYAVATLNVRDIVVCGHSACGAMTALAERHDLSSAPAVASWLRHADASVARTAADGDVPALVRQNVLAQLANLATHPAVARATAAGRVALHGWVYDIATGAVEDLTAPTLAS
;
A
#
# COMPACT_ATOMS: atom_id res chain seq x y z
N MET A 1 -3.28 -27.02 0.65
CA MET A 1 -2.88 -27.23 -0.77
C MET A 1 -4.07 -27.57 -1.64
N GLN A 2 -4.92 -28.57 -1.26
CA GLN A 2 -6.12 -28.95 -2.05
C GLN A 2 -7.00 -27.73 -2.39
N ASP A 3 -7.34 -26.90 -1.40
CA ASP A 3 -8.19 -25.72 -1.59
C ASP A 3 -7.67 -24.71 -2.61
N LEU A 4 -6.35 -24.51 -2.69
CA LEU A 4 -5.74 -23.61 -3.68
C LEU A 4 -5.77 -24.22 -5.08
N THR A 5 -5.58 -25.54 -5.19
CA THR A 5 -5.67 -26.26 -6.47
C THR A 5 -7.10 -26.21 -7.00
N ASP A 6 -8.08 -26.42 -6.13
CA ASP A 6 -9.50 -26.32 -6.49
C ASP A 6 -9.89 -24.88 -6.86
N GLY A 7 -9.30 -23.89 -6.17
CA GLY A 7 -9.44 -22.48 -6.51
C GLY A 7 -8.91 -22.15 -7.90
N LEU A 8 -7.72 -22.66 -8.25
CA LEU A 8 -7.15 -22.51 -9.59
C LEU A 8 -8.03 -23.15 -10.67
N ALA A 9 -8.53 -24.36 -10.42
CA ALA A 9 -9.44 -25.04 -11.36
C ALA A 9 -10.74 -24.24 -11.58
N ARG A 10 -11.32 -23.67 -10.50
CA ARG A 10 -12.51 -22.78 -10.62
C ARG A 10 -12.18 -21.51 -11.40
N PHE A 11 -11.03 -20.87 -11.15
CA PHE A 11 -10.62 -19.70 -11.91
C PHE A 11 -10.55 -20.00 -13.41
N GLN A 12 -9.87 -21.08 -13.80
CA GLN A 12 -9.71 -21.46 -15.21
C GLN A 12 -11.03 -21.84 -15.89
N ARG A 13 -11.95 -22.49 -15.16
CA ARG A 13 -13.22 -22.97 -15.72
C ARG A 13 -14.30 -21.90 -15.77
N ASP A 14 -14.39 -21.07 -14.72
CA ASP A 14 -15.56 -20.23 -14.49
C ASP A 14 -15.23 -18.73 -14.59
N VAL A 15 -14.08 -18.27 -14.04
CA VAL A 15 -13.75 -16.84 -13.94
C VAL A 15 -13.03 -16.35 -15.20
N PHE A 16 -11.98 -17.05 -15.62
CA PHE A 16 -11.19 -16.65 -16.77
C PHE A 16 -12.01 -16.56 -18.07
N PRO A 17 -12.90 -17.53 -18.40
CA PRO A 17 -13.72 -17.41 -19.60
C PRO A 17 -14.64 -16.19 -19.60
N ALA A 18 -15.19 -15.82 -18.43
CA ALA A 18 -16.05 -14.64 -18.29
C ALA A 18 -15.29 -13.32 -18.49
N LYS A 19 -13.97 -13.31 -18.28
CA LYS A 19 -13.07 -12.14 -18.41
C LYS A 19 -12.07 -12.30 -19.56
N LYS A 20 -12.30 -13.23 -20.49
CA LYS A 20 -11.35 -13.59 -21.54
C LYS A 20 -10.90 -12.40 -22.40
N GLU A 21 -11.82 -11.52 -22.77
CA GLU A 21 -11.50 -10.32 -23.57
C GLU A 21 -10.61 -9.35 -22.80
N LEU A 22 -10.91 -9.12 -21.51
CA LEU A 22 -10.09 -8.31 -20.63
C LEU A 22 -8.65 -8.87 -20.55
N PHE A 23 -8.50 -10.16 -20.26
CA PHE A 23 -7.16 -10.77 -20.14
C PHE A 23 -6.42 -10.82 -21.48
N ALA A 24 -7.12 -10.97 -22.61
CA ALA A 24 -6.52 -10.89 -23.93
C ALA A 24 -5.95 -9.48 -24.20
N HIS A 25 -6.64 -8.42 -23.78
CA HIS A 25 -6.14 -7.05 -23.84
C HIS A 25 -4.94 -6.86 -22.91
N LEU A 26 -5.05 -7.27 -21.65
CA LEU A 26 -4.00 -7.12 -20.64
C LEU A 26 -2.72 -7.91 -20.97
N ALA A 27 -2.80 -8.98 -21.76
CA ALA A 27 -1.64 -9.73 -22.20
C ALA A 27 -0.64 -8.89 -23.03
N THR A 28 -1.09 -7.80 -23.62
CA THR A 28 -0.29 -6.91 -24.47
C THR A 28 -0.27 -5.46 -24.00
N HIS A 29 -1.10 -5.10 -23.01
CA HIS A 29 -1.22 -3.76 -22.47
C HIS A 29 -1.09 -3.77 -20.94
N HIS A 30 -0.16 -2.98 -20.41
CA HIS A 30 0.05 -2.83 -18.97
C HIS A 30 0.13 -1.34 -18.62
N THR A 31 -1.02 -0.75 -18.36
CA THR A 31 -1.19 0.70 -18.15
C THR A 31 -2.08 0.97 -16.92
N PRO A 32 -1.67 0.51 -15.71
CA PRO A 32 -2.42 0.80 -14.50
C PRO A 32 -2.49 2.30 -14.24
N GLY A 33 -3.64 2.78 -13.78
CA GLY A 33 -3.82 4.20 -13.44
C GLY A 33 -3.24 4.58 -12.09
N THR A 34 -3.14 3.61 -11.17
CA THR A 34 -2.83 3.85 -9.76
C THR A 34 -1.76 2.89 -9.24
N LEU A 35 -0.77 3.43 -8.53
CA LEU A 35 0.09 2.65 -7.63
C LEU A 35 -0.60 2.57 -6.26
N PHE A 36 -0.94 1.36 -5.83
CA PHE A 36 -1.51 1.12 -4.51
C PHE A 36 -0.47 0.47 -3.59
N ILE A 37 -0.10 1.14 -2.49
CA ILE A 37 0.84 0.66 -1.49
C ILE A 37 0.06 0.31 -0.22
N GLY A 38 -0.07 -0.98 0.07
CA GLY A 38 -0.83 -1.48 1.21
C GLY A 38 -0.05 -2.44 2.10
N CYS A 39 -0.72 -2.86 3.18
CA CYS A 39 -0.16 -3.89 4.06
C CYS A 39 -0.21 -5.27 3.39
N SER A 40 0.76 -6.13 3.74
CA SER A 40 0.76 -7.56 3.37
C SER A 40 -0.30 -8.37 4.11
N ASP A 41 -1.06 -7.76 5.03
CA ASP A 41 -2.15 -8.39 5.77
C ASP A 41 -3.20 -9.00 4.83
N ALA A 42 -3.49 -10.29 4.99
CA ALA A 42 -4.40 -11.02 4.10
C ALA A 42 -5.84 -10.48 4.06
N ARG A 43 -6.22 -9.68 5.06
CA ARG A 43 -7.54 -9.03 5.14
C ARG A 43 -7.65 -7.78 4.27
N VAL A 44 -6.53 -7.23 3.79
CA VAL A 44 -6.47 -6.07 2.90
C VAL A 44 -6.34 -6.57 1.47
N VAL A 45 -7.37 -6.41 0.67
CA VAL A 45 -7.41 -6.82 -0.75
C VAL A 45 -7.70 -5.56 -1.58
N PRO A 46 -6.67 -4.94 -2.16
CA PRO A 46 -6.80 -3.64 -2.83
C PRO A 46 -7.90 -3.59 -3.88
N GLU A 47 -7.95 -4.58 -4.76
CA GLU A 47 -8.94 -4.65 -5.84
C GLU A 47 -10.37 -4.78 -5.33
N LEU A 48 -10.57 -5.52 -4.21
CA LEU A 48 -11.88 -5.65 -3.58
C LEU A 48 -12.33 -4.33 -2.93
N ILE A 49 -11.40 -3.66 -2.22
CA ILE A 49 -11.68 -2.40 -1.49
C ILE A 49 -12.02 -1.28 -2.48
N THR A 50 -11.36 -1.25 -3.63
CA THR A 50 -11.52 -0.18 -4.63
C THR A 50 -12.53 -0.54 -5.73
N GLY A 51 -13.00 -1.79 -5.78
CA GLY A 51 -13.90 -2.26 -6.84
C GLY A 51 -13.27 -2.24 -8.23
N THR A 52 -11.94 -2.36 -8.31
CA THR A 52 -11.20 -2.32 -9.58
C THR A 52 -11.04 -3.69 -10.21
N GLU A 53 -10.80 -3.70 -11.52
CA GLU A 53 -10.55 -4.89 -12.32
C GLU A 53 -9.04 -5.23 -12.39
N PRO A 54 -8.68 -6.47 -12.76
CA PRO A 54 -7.30 -6.80 -13.07
C PRO A 54 -6.69 -5.82 -14.08
N GLY A 55 -5.50 -5.29 -13.77
CA GLY A 55 -4.78 -4.33 -14.61
C GLY A 55 -4.95 -2.86 -14.23
N ASP A 56 -5.94 -2.51 -13.41
CA ASP A 56 -6.19 -1.12 -12.99
C ASP A 56 -5.18 -0.62 -11.96
N LEU A 57 -4.75 -1.52 -11.06
CA LEU A 57 -3.81 -1.20 -10.00
C LEU A 57 -2.44 -1.83 -10.24
N PHE A 58 -1.38 -1.08 -9.96
CA PHE A 58 -0.05 -1.61 -9.70
C PHE A 58 0.13 -1.70 -8.18
N VAL A 59 0.18 -2.92 -7.64
CA VAL A 59 0.10 -3.15 -6.19
C VAL A 59 1.46 -3.47 -5.60
N VAL A 60 1.86 -2.71 -4.58
CA VAL A 60 3.01 -2.99 -3.70
C VAL A 60 2.47 -3.30 -2.30
N ARG A 61 2.89 -4.43 -1.74
CA ARG A 61 2.47 -4.85 -0.39
C ARG A 61 3.68 -5.08 0.49
N THR A 62 3.71 -4.40 1.63
CA THR A 62 4.78 -4.51 2.63
C THR A 62 4.18 -4.71 4.01
N ALA A 63 4.92 -5.29 4.95
CA ALA A 63 4.46 -5.34 6.35
C ALA A 63 4.29 -3.91 6.88
N GLY A 64 3.06 -3.57 7.30
CA GLY A 64 2.72 -2.23 7.80
C GLY A 64 2.63 -1.14 6.74
N ASN A 65 2.41 -1.46 5.47
CA ASN A 65 2.38 -0.50 4.33
C ASN A 65 3.58 0.47 4.31
N LEU A 66 4.75 0.00 4.78
CA LEU A 66 5.94 0.83 4.92
C LEU A 66 6.61 1.10 3.56
N VAL A 67 7.06 2.33 3.41
CA VAL A 67 7.84 2.82 2.29
C VAL A 67 9.16 3.35 2.84
N PRO A 68 10.32 2.74 2.53
CA PRO A 68 11.61 3.32 2.88
C PRO A 68 11.76 4.72 2.26
N ALA A 69 12.35 5.66 2.99
CA ALA A 69 12.81 6.89 2.37
C ALA A 69 13.87 6.56 1.32
N HIS A 70 13.93 7.36 0.25
CA HIS A 70 14.89 7.11 -0.83
C HIS A 70 16.34 7.13 -0.34
N THR A 71 17.09 6.11 -0.71
CA THR A 71 18.54 6.00 -0.51
C THR A 71 19.21 5.63 -1.85
N PRO A 72 20.51 5.84 -2.01
CA PRO A 72 21.23 5.40 -3.22
C PRO A 72 21.20 3.88 -3.42
N GLU A 73 21.08 3.12 -2.33
CA GLU A 73 20.93 1.66 -2.38
C GLU A 73 19.50 1.31 -2.79
N ALA A 74 19.37 0.60 -3.93
CA ALA A 74 18.07 0.19 -4.43
C ALA A 74 17.51 -1.01 -3.64
N ASP A 75 16.23 -0.92 -3.30
CA ASP A 75 15.43 -2.03 -2.76
C ASP A 75 14.22 -2.30 -3.64
N GLY A 76 13.51 -3.40 -3.40
CA GLY A 76 12.36 -3.80 -4.22
C GLY A 76 11.18 -2.83 -4.18
N VAL A 77 10.99 -2.10 -3.07
CA VAL A 77 9.91 -1.09 -2.94
C VAL A 77 10.27 0.13 -3.77
N SER A 78 11.50 0.64 -3.62
CA SER A 78 12.00 1.79 -4.39
C SER A 78 11.97 1.54 -5.89
N ALA A 79 12.39 0.35 -6.33
CA ALA A 79 12.36 -0.04 -7.74
C ALA A 79 10.92 -0.12 -8.28
N SER A 80 9.99 -0.66 -7.49
CA SER A 80 8.57 -0.74 -7.87
C SER A 80 7.92 0.64 -7.97
N ILE A 81 8.23 1.56 -7.06
CA ILE A 81 7.77 2.95 -7.09
C ILE A 81 8.29 3.65 -8.36
N GLU A 82 9.59 3.54 -8.64
CA GLU A 82 10.18 4.15 -9.83
C GLU A 82 9.56 3.60 -11.10
N TYR A 83 9.39 2.28 -11.20
CA TYR A 83 8.76 1.63 -12.34
C TYR A 83 7.33 2.10 -12.56
N ALA A 84 6.51 2.17 -11.50
CA ALA A 84 5.13 2.65 -11.60
C ALA A 84 5.05 4.10 -12.10
N VAL A 85 5.90 4.99 -11.57
CA VAL A 85 5.85 6.43 -11.87
C VAL A 85 6.56 6.76 -13.18
N ALA A 86 7.76 6.23 -13.41
CA ALA A 86 8.60 6.64 -14.54
C ALA A 86 8.35 5.80 -15.81
N THR A 87 7.88 4.55 -15.67
CA THR A 87 7.67 3.65 -16.81
C THR A 87 6.18 3.48 -17.11
N LEU A 88 5.36 3.17 -16.10
CA LEU A 88 3.93 2.94 -16.30
C LEU A 88 3.12 4.25 -16.32
N ASN A 89 3.71 5.36 -15.84
CA ASN A 89 3.08 6.68 -15.81
C ASN A 89 1.74 6.70 -15.05
N VAL A 90 1.70 6.04 -13.88
CA VAL A 90 0.54 6.11 -12.98
C VAL A 90 0.23 7.57 -12.61
N ARG A 91 -1.04 7.89 -12.43
CA ARG A 91 -1.50 9.24 -12.09
C ARG A 91 -1.76 9.44 -10.61
N ASP A 92 -2.03 8.36 -9.92
CA ASP A 92 -2.35 8.36 -8.50
C ASP A 92 -1.45 7.39 -7.74
N ILE A 93 -1.03 7.77 -6.53
CA ILE A 93 -0.35 6.88 -5.59
C ILE A 93 -1.16 6.89 -4.30
N VAL A 94 -1.64 5.74 -3.90
CA VAL A 94 -2.36 5.54 -2.64
C VAL A 94 -1.46 4.83 -1.64
N VAL A 95 -1.29 5.38 -0.44
CA VAL A 95 -0.77 4.67 0.72
C VAL A 95 -1.93 4.32 1.62
N CYS A 96 -2.20 3.03 1.80
CA CYS A 96 -3.33 2.54 2.56
C CYS A 96 -2.89 1.78 3.82
N GLY A 97 -3.11 2.38 4.99
CA GLY A 97 -3.10 1.73 6.29
C GLY A 97 -4.43 1.03 6.57
N HIS A 98 -4.47 0.25 7.66
CA HIS A 98 -5.71 -0.43 8.05
C HIS A 98 -5.83 -0.61 9.56
N SER A 99 -7.06 -0.74 10.06
CA SER A 99 -7.33 -1.04 11.46
C SER A 99 -6.75 -2.41 11.86
N ALA A 100 -6.38 -2.56 13.14
CA ALA A 100 -5.79 -3.78 13.69
C ALA A 100 -4.56 -4.29 12.91
N CYS A 101 -3.70 -3.37 12.42
CA CYS A 101 -2.47 -3.71 11.71
C CYS A 101 -1.46 -4.31 12.69
N GLY A 102 -1.04 -5.57 12.46
CA GLY A 102 -0.12 -6.27 13.34
C GLY A 102 1.23 -5.57 13.50
N ALA A 103 1.75 -4.94 12.44
CA ALA A 103 2.99 -4.16 12.49
C ALA A 103 2.86 -2.93 13.40
N MET A 104 1.76 -2.19 13.27
CA MET A 104 1.50 -1.00 14.11
C MET A 104 1.19 -1.39 15.55
N THR A 105 0.48 -2.50 15.77
CA THR A 105 0.25 -3.06 17.12
C THR A 105 1.57 -3.42 17.79
N ALA A 106 2.46 -4.13 17.09
CA ALA A 106 3.75 -4.52 17.65
C ALA A 106 4.60 -3.31 18.06
N LEU A 107 4.54 -2.21 17.31
CA LEU A 107 5.25 -0.97 17.65
C LEU A 107 4.59 -0.22 18.80
N ALA A 108 3.27 -0.02 18.75
CA ALA A 108 2.53 0.73 19.77
C ALA A 108 2.61 0.04 21.16
N GLU A 109 2.54 -1.28 21.19
CA GLU A 109 2.57 -2.08 22.40
C GLU A 109 3.99 -2.57 22.79
N ARG A 110 5.02 -2.15 22.03
CA ARG A 110 6.44 -2.47 22.27
C ARG A 110 6.70 -3.97 22.39
N HIS A 111 6.16 -4.76 21.46
CA HIS A 111 6.37 -6.20 21.46
C HIS A 111 7.86 -6.55 21.30
N ASP A 112 8.30 -7.62 21.98
CA ASP A 112 9.64 -8.17 21.77
C ASP A 112 9.72 -8.83 20.39
N LEU A 113 10.56 -8.27 19.51
CA LEU A 113 10.82 -8.77 18.16
C LEU A 113 12.19 -9.46 18.04
N SER A 114 12.83 -9.83 19.13
CA SER A 114 14.16 -10.47 19.15
C SER A 114 14.19 -11.78 18.35
N SER A 115 13.08 -12.52 18.32
CA SER A 115 12.91 -13.74 17.52
C SER A 115 12.66 -13.51 16.02
N ALA A 116 12.44 -12.25 15.61
CA ALA A 116 12.13 -11.88 14.23
C ALA A 116 12.97 -10.67 13.76
N PRO A 117 14.31 -10.81 13.67
CA PRO A 117 15.23 -9.68 13.45
C PRO A 117 14.99 -8.96 12.12
N ALA A 118 14.55 -9.66 11.09
CA ALA A 118 14.21 -9.03 9.82
C ALA A 118 12.96 -8.12 9.94
N VAL A 119 11.95 -8.55 10.72
CA VAL A 119 10.78 -7.73 11.03
C VAL A 119 11.20 -6.52 11.85
N ALA A 120 11.98 -6.71 12.91
CA ALA A 120 12.49 -5.62 13.74
C ALA A 120 13.25 -4.58 12.92
N SER A 121 14.13 -5.03 12.02
CA SER A 121 14.84 -4.13 11.09
C SER A 121 13.91 -3.38 10.15
N TRP A 122 12.93 -4.08 9.57
CA TRP A 122 11.96 -3.49 8.65
C TRP A 122 11.08 -2.42 9.31
N LEU A 123 10.61 -2.69 10.52
CA LEU A 123 9.72 -1.77 11.24
C LEU A 123 10.38 -0.44 11.62
N ARG A 124 11.71 -0.32 11.54
CA ARG A 124 12.42 0.96 11.72
C ARG A 124 12.01 2.03 10.69
N HIS A 125 11.48 1.63 9.54
CA HIS A 125 10.89 2.58 8.59
C HIS A 125 9.63 3.28 9.12
N ALA A 126 9.11 2.85 10.28
CA ALA A 126 8.02 3.50 11.00
C ALA A 126 8.50 4.37 12.19
N ASP A 127 9.81 4.53 12.45
CA ASP A 127 10.31 5.29 13.59
C ASP A 127 9.74 6.72 13.64
N ALA A 128 9.64 7.38 12.49
CA ALA A 128 9.03 8.71 12.38
C ALA A 128 7.53 8.71 12.73
N SER A 129 6.83 7.60 12.45
CA SER A 129 5.41 7.43 12.78
C SER A 129 5.23 7.29 14.28
N VAL A 130 6.05 6.47 14.92
CA VAL A 130 6.07 6.29 16.38
C VAL A 130 6.37 7.61 17.08
N ALA A 131 7.39 8.34 16.63
CA ALA A 131 7.78 9.63 17.21
C ALA A 131 6.69 10.72 17.12
N ARG A 132 5.77 10.60 16.17
CA ARG A 132 4.63 11.52 15.98
C ARG A 132 3.39 11.10 16.73
N THR A 133 3.35 9.90 17.29
CA THR A 133 2.19 9.40 18.03
C THR A 133 2.32 9.79 19.50
N ALA A 134 1.37 10.59 20.01
CA ALA A 134 1.48 11.23 21.31
C ALA A 134 1.28 10.27 22.50
N ALA A 135 0.59 9.15 22.31
CA ALA A 135 0.26 8.22 23.38
C ALA A 135 0.78 6.81 23.08
N ASP A 136 1.44 6.20 24.06
CA ASP A 136 1.81 4.78 24.00
C ASP A 136 0.55 3.90 23.91
N GLY A 137 0.59 2.87 23.08
CA GLY A 137 -0.50 1.92 22.92
C GLY A 137 -1.66 2.38 22.03
N ASP A 138 -1.64 3.60 21.50
CA ASP A 138 -2.67 4.09 20.58
C ASP A 138 -2.44 3.60 19.15
N VAL A 139 -2.84 2.37 18.88
CA VAL A 139 -2.71 1.73 17.56
C VAL A 139 -3.45 2.51 16.45
N PRO A 140 -4.70 2.96 16.62
CA PRO A 140 -5.38 3.78 15.62
C PRO A 140 -4.63 5.07 15.27
N ALA A 141 -4.15 5.80 16.27
CA ALA A 141 -3.34 7.01 16.02
C ALA A 141 -2.05 6.68 15.28
N LEU A 142 -1.35 5.59 15.69
CA LEU A 142 -0.12 5.17 15.01
C LEU A 142 -0.38 4.77 13.56
N VAL A 143 -1.47 4.09 13.24
CA VAL A 143 -1.85 3.75 11.86
C VAL A 143 -1.98 5.01 11.01
N ARG A 144 -2.67 6.06 11.51
CA ARG A 144 -2.83 7.35 10.79
C ARG A 144 -1.49 8.05 10.61
N GLN A 145 -0.70 8.16 11.68
CA GLN A 145 0.64 8.77 11.61
C GLN A 145 1.57 8.02 10.67
N ASN A 146 1.42 6.69 10.61
CA ASN A 146 2.19 5.87 9.68
C ASN A 146 1.84 6.19 8.23
N VAL A 147 0.57 6.26 7.86
CA VAL A 147 0.18 6.64 6.48
C VAL A 147 0.78 7.99 6.10
N LEU A 148 0.67 9.00 6.97
CA LEU A 148 1.24 10.33 6.71
C LEU A 148 2.78 10.32 6.60
N ALA A 149 3.46 9.53 7.45
CA ALA A 149 4.92 9.40 7.39
C ALA A 149 5.36 8.69 6.10
N GLN A 150 4.64 7.66 5.66
CA GLN A 150 4.98 6.95 4.42
C GLN A 150 4.72 7.81 3.18
N LEU A 151 3.72 8.69 3.19
CA LEU A 151 3.56 9.72 2.14
C LEU A 151 4.76 10.68 2.09
N ALA A 152 5.27 11.08 3.26
CA ALA A 152 6.48 11.91 3.33
C ALA A 152 7.71 11.16 2.79
N ASN A 153 7.86 9.87 3.11
CA ASN A 153 8.93 9.03 2.56
C ASN A 153 8.81 8.90 1.04
N LEU A 154 7.60 8.67 0.50
CA LEU A 154 7.34 8.66 -0.94
C LEU A 154 7.83 9.92 -1.64
N ALA A 155 7.60 11.08 -1.05
CA ALA A 155 8.05 12.36 -1.61
C ALA A 155 9.57 12.50 -1.72
N THR A 156 10.34 11.67 -1.01
CA THR A 156 11.81 11.64 -1.13
C THR A 156 12.30 10.92 -2.39
N HIS A 157 11.45 10.07 -3.02
CA HIS A 157 11.82 9.33 -4.23
C HIS A 157 11.88 10.28 -5.43
N PRO A 158 13.00 10.35 -6.18
CA PRO A 158 13.18 11.34 -7.25
C PRO A 158 12.12 11.27 -8.36
N ALA A 159 11.64 10.07 -8.69
CA ALA A 159 10.58 9.90 -9.70
C ALA A 159 9.26 10.51 -9.21
N VAL A 160 8.88 10.26 -7.94
CA VAL A 160 7.67 10.81 -7.32
C VAL A 160 7.80 12.33 -7.18
N ALA A 161 8.92 12.82 -6.63
CA ALA A 161 9.14 14.26 -6.44
C ALA A 161 9.01 15.04 -7.77
N ARG A 162 9.61 14.53 -8.84
CA ARG A 162 9.50 15.17 -10.17
C ARG A 162 8.07 15.09 -10.74
N ALA A 163 7.38 13.98 -10.53
CA ALA A 163 6.04 13.78 -11.08
C ALA A 163 4.99 14.64 -10.35
N THR A 164 5.08 14.74 -9.01
CA THR A 164 4.20 15.61 -8.21
C THR A 164 4.46 17.09 -8.48
N ALA A 165 5.73 17.52 -8.55
CA ALA A 165 6.08 18.90 -8.90
C ALA A 165 5.56 19.31 -10.30
N ALA A 166 5.47 18.36 -11.22
CA ALA A 166 4.91 18.58 -12.56
C ALA A 166 3.37 18.43 -12.64
N GLY A 167 2.69 18.18 -11.52
CA GLY A 167 1.25 17.96 -11.46
C GLY A 167 0.76 16.69 -12.17
N ARG A 168 1.67 15.72 -12.41
CA ARG A 168 1.33 14.47 -13.12
C ARG A 168 0.90 13.33 -12.20
N VAL A 169 1.26 13.42 -10.91
CA VAL A 169 0.93 12.42 -9.88
C VAL A 169 0.32 13.10 -8.68
N ALA A 170 -0.80 12.56 -8.20
CA ALA A 170 -1.41 12.90 -6.91
C ALA A 170 -1.08 11.83 -5.87
N LEU A 171 -0.92 12.25 -4.60
CA LEU A 171 -0.66 11.36 -3.47
C LEU A 171 -1.89 11.31 -2.55
N HIS A 172 -2.32 10.11 -2.19
CA HIS A 172 -3.49 9.87 -1.36
C HIS A 172 -3.11 9.02 -0.15
N GLY A 173 -3.61 9.39 1.03
CA GLY A 173 -3.40 8.65 2.28
C GLY A 173 -4.70 8.11 2.83
N TRP A 174 -4.88 6.80 2.85
CA TRP A 174 -6.11 6.14 3.28
C TRP A 174 -5.89 5.28 4.51
N VAL A 175 -6.94 5.18 5.33
CA VAL A 175 -7.05 4.20 6.42
C VAL A 175 -8.31 3.39 6.21
N TYR A 176 -8.14 2.09 5.97
CA TYR A 176 -9.22 1.13 5.80
C TYR A 176 -9.60 0.49 7.14
N ASP A 177 -10.84 0.57 7.51
CA ASP A 177 -11.38 -0.15 8.67
C ASP A 177 -11.90 -1.52 8.24
N ILE A 178 -11.26 -2.58 8.74
CA ILE A 178 -11.57 -3.98 8.37
C ILE A 178 -12.96 -4.39 8.83
N ALA A 179 -13.42 -3.88 9.98
CA ALA A 179 -14.68 -4.31 10.56
C ALA A 179 -15.90 -3.70 9.87
N THR A 180 -15.78 -2.47 9.40
CA THR A 180 -16.88 -1.71 8.82
C THR A 180 -16.83 -1.57 7.31
N GLY A 181 -15.65 -1.79 6.71
CA GLY A 181 -15.39 -1.50 5.30
C GLY A 181 -15.19 -0.01 4.99
N ALA A 182 -15.23 0.86 6.00
CA ALA A 182 -15.04 2.28 5.80
C ALA A 182 -13.59 2.62 5.42
N VAL A 183 -13.43 3.63 4.57
CA VAL A 183 -12.13 4.20 4.22
C VAL A 183 -12.13 5.67 4.59
N GLU A 184 -11.18 6.07 5.43
CA GLU A 184 -10.90 7.46 5.75
C GLU A 184 -9.80 7.97 4.81
N ASP A 185 -10.04 9.09 4.14
CA ASP A 185 -9.02 9.79 3.35
C ASP A 185 -8.38 10.90 4.20
N LEU A 186 -7.11 10.70 4.57
CA LEU A 186 -6.33 11.64 5.37
C LEU A 186 -5.81 12.83 4.56
N THR A 187 -5.92 12.78 3.24
CA THR A 187 -5.44 13.82 2.31
C THR A 187 -6.58 14.64 1.70
N ALA A 188 -7.83 14.23 1.91
CA ALA A 188 -8.98 15.00 1.48
C ALA A 188 -8.97 16.39 2.13
N PRO A 189 -9.33 17.46 1.39
CA PRO A 189 -9.49 18.78 1.98
C PRO A 189 -10.50 18.71 3.13
N THR A 190 -10.10 19.16 4.33
CA THR A 190 -11.05 19.31 5.42
C THR A 190 -12.09 20.34 4.97
N LEU A 191 -13.33 19.91 4.74
CA LEU A 191 -14.41 20.84 4.50
C LEU A 191 -14.52 21.70 5.76
N ALA A 192 -14.17 22.98 5.64
CA ALA A 192 -14.37 23.94 6.72
C ALA A 192 -15.88 24.01 6.99
N SER A 193 -16.27 23.56 8.17
CA SER A 193 -17.65 23.62 8.69
C SER A 193 -18.00 25.05 9.07
#